data_2defff10c5b5ef3be802b2626ccd03ec
#
_entry.id   2defff10c5b5ef3be802b2626ccd03ec
#
_cell.length_a   1.000
_cell.length_b   1.000
_cell.length_c   1.000
_cell.angle_alpha   90.00
_cell.angle_beta   90.00
_cell.angle_gamma   90.00
#
_symmetry.space_group_name_H-M   'P 1'
#
loop_
_entity.id
_entity.type
_entity.pdbx_description
1 polymer ?
#
loop_
_entity_poly.entity_id
_entity_poly.type
_entity_poly.pdbx_seq_one_letter_code
_entity_poly.pdbx_strand_id
1 'polypeptide(L)'
;MTVVVWIFALIAAALHIVVFACEAFLIERPSVHEGVFGLPYVPAVRMWAFGVGFYNLFLGCGLIAGVIAWMSGNETVGGTLVIYICLFMVLSGIVLFIADRLGFGGSGGKSIVGAFGQSVPPLVAFVAALL
;
A
#
# COMPACT_ATOMS: atom_id res chain seq x y z
N MET A 1 -11.40 -0.10 20.24
CA MET A 1 -10.14 0.18 19.53
C MET A 1 -9.74 -0.99 18.62
N THR A 2 -9.62 -2.22 19.08
CA THR A 2 -9.14 -3.38 18.30
C THR A 2 -9.91 -3.64 16.98
N VAL A 3 -11.25 -3.51 16.97
CA VAL A 3 -12.06 -3.67 15.75
C VAL A 3 -11.71 -2.60 14.69
N VAL A 4 -11.43 -1.36 15.11
CA VAL A 4 -10.99 -0.29 14.20
C VAL A 4 -9.66 -0.64 13.55
N VAL A 5 -8.71 -1.19 14.34
CA VAL A 5 -7.42 -1.66 13.82
C VAL A 5 -7.63 -2.69 12.73
N TRP A 6 -8.44 -3.72 12.98
CA TRP A 6 -8.68 -4.79 12.01
C TRP A 6 -9.35 -4.29 10.73
N ILE A 7 -10.38 -3.45 10.86
CA ILE A 7 -11.08 -2.89 9.69
C ILE A 7 -10.10 -2.11 8.80
N PHE A 8 -9.34 -1.17 9.37
CA PHE A 8 -8.44 -0.33 8.59
C PHE A 8 -7.21 -1.07 8.09
N ALA A 9 -6.70 -2.06 8.82
CA ALA A 9 -5.65 -2.96 8.34
C ALA A 9 -6.13 -3.78 7.13
N LEU A 10 -7.35 -4.33 7.18
CA LEU A 10 -7.92 -5.08 6.05
C LEU A 10 -8.22 -4.19 4.84
N ILE A 11 -8.66 -2.95 5.05
CA ILE A 11 -8.80 -1.97 3.96
C ILE A 11 -7.43 -1.68 3.32
N ALA A 12 -6.40 -1.44 4.13
CA ALA A 12 -5.05 -1.24 3.64
C ALA A 12 -4.54 -2.46 2.86
N ALA A 13 -4.75 -3.67 3.36
CA ALA A 13 -4.40 -4.91 2.67
C ALA A 13 -5.10 -5.03 1.31
N ALA A 14 -6.41 -4.78 1.26
CA ALA A 14 -7.19 -4.84 0.02
C ALA A 14 -6.68 -3.84 -1.02
N LEU A 15 -6.38 -2.60 -0.61
CA LEU A 15 -5.83 -1.57 -1.51
C LEU A 15 -4.48 -2.00 -2.09
N HIS A 16 -3.57 -2.53 -1.28
CA HIS A 16 -2.26 -2.99 -1.76
C HIS A 16 -2.38 -4.21 -2.69
N ILE A 17 -3.34 -5.11 -2.47
CA ILE A 17 -3.64 -6.22 -3.39
C ILE A 17 -4.20 -5.70 -4.73
N VAL A 18 -5.03 -4.66 -4.72
CA VAL A 18 -5.50 -4.02 -5.95
C VAL A 18 -4.34 -3.35 -6.69
N VAL A 19 -3.47 -2.62 -5.98
CA VAL A 19 -2.27 -2.01 -6.56
C VAL A 19 -1.35 -3.07 -7.17
N PHE A 20 -1.14 -4.20 -6.47
CA PHE A 20 -0.42 -5.35 -7.04
C PHE A 20 -0.99 -5.78 -8.38
N ALA A 21 -2.30 -5.96 -8.49
CA ALA A 21 -2.93 -6.38 -9.74
C ALA A 21 -2.72 -5.35 -10.86
N CYS A 22 -2.80 -4.06 -10.54
CA CYS A 22 -2.54 -2.96 -11.48
C CYS A 22 -1.08 -2.96 -11.95
N GLU A 23 -0.13 -3.07 -11.04
CA GLU A 23 1.31 -2.99 -11.36
C GLU A 23 1.82 -4.26 -12.04
N ALA A 24 1.43 -5.45 -11.55
CA ALA A 24 1.97 -6.70 -12.06
C ALA A 24 1.34 -7.12 -13.40
N PHE A 25 0.05 -6.88 -13.61
CA PHE A 25 -0.67 -7.45 -14.74
C PHE A 25 -1.31 -6.43 -15.68
N LEU A 26 -1.59 -5.22 -15.22
CA LEU A 26 -2.37 -4.24 -15.96
C LEU A 26 -1.58 -2.98 -16.35
N ILE A 27 -0.30 -2.88 -15.97
CA ILE A 27 0.52 -1.68 -16.16
C ILE A 27 0.63 -1.24 -17.63
N GLU A 28 0.52 -2.17 -18.59
CA GLU A 28 0.58 -1.84 -20.01
C GLU A 28 -0.67 -1.14 -20.54
N ARG A 29 -1.77 -1.17 -19.78
CA ARG A 29 -3.02 -0.52 -20.18
C ARG A 29 -2.95 0.98 -19.96
N PRO A 30 -3.27 1.83 -20.97
CA PRO A 30 -3.28 3.28 -20.82
C PRO A 30 -4.16 3.76 -19.64
N SER A 31 -5.29 3.11 -19.41
CA SER A 31 -6.16 3.40 -18.26
C SER A 31 -5.48 3.17 -16.92
N VAL A 32 -4.43 2.35 -16.86
CA VAL A 32 -3.68 2.05 -15.63
C VAL A 32 -2.44 2.94 -15.53
N HIS A 33 -1.50 2.85 -16.48
CA HIS A 33 -0.26 3.63 -16.35
C HIS A 33 -0.48 5.15 -16.42
N GLU A 34 -1.35 5.63 -17.32
CA GLU A 34 -1.71 7.05 -17.37
C GLU A 34 -2.87 7.38 -16.44
N GLY A 35 -3.92 6.53 -16.44
CA GLY A 35 -5.15 6.77 -15.69
C GLY A 35 -4.99 6.69 -14.18
N VAL A 36 -4.29 5.68 -13.67
CA VAL A 36 -4.09 5.45 -12.23
C VAL A 36 -2.78 6.07 -11.74
N PHE A 37 -1.66 5.79 -12.43
CA PHE A 37 -0.34 6.21 -11.95
C PHE A 37 0.15 7.54 -12.53
N GLY A 38 -0.43 8.01 -13.64
CA GLY A 38 -0.04 9.25 -14.29
C GLY A 38 1.33 9.18 -14.95
N LEU A 39 1.78 8.00 -15.34
CA LEU A 39 3.12 7.75 -15.88
C LEU A 39 3.05 7.34 -17.36
N PRO A 40 4.01 7.77 -18.20
CA PRO A 40 4.15 7.22 -19.53
C PRO A 40 4.63 5.76 -19.44
N TYR A 41 4.11 4.91 -20.32
CA TYR A 41 4.60 3.53 -20.40
C TYR A 41 5.89 3.48 -21.22
N VAL A 42 6.91 2.87 -20.62
CA VAL A 42 8.13 2.44 -21.30
C VAL A 42 8.46 1.01 -20.88
N PRO A 43 9.01 0.15 -21.76
CA PRO A 43 9.24 -1.28 -21.45
C PRO A 43 10.03 -1.52 -20.15
N ALA A 44 10.98 -0.64 -19.82
CA ALA A 44 11.77 -0.73 -18.59
C ALA A 44 10.92 -0.60 -17.32
N VAL A 45 9.82 0.13 -17.36
CA VAL A 45 8.90 0.28 -16.22
C VAL A 45 8.24 -1.04 -15.86
N ARG A 46 7.99 -1.92 -16.84
CA ARG A 46 7.31 -3.20 -16.61
C ARG A 46 8.01 -4.09 -15.58
N MET A 47 9.34 -4.19 -15.68
CA MET A 47 10.12 -5.03 -14.74
C MET A 47 9.98 -4.50 -13.31
N TRP A 48 10.11 -3.18 -13.14
CA TRP A 48 9.98 -2.55 -11.83
C TRP A 48 8.56 -2.65 -11.28
N ALA A 49 7.56 -2.34 -12.11
CA ALA A 49 6.15 -2.43 -11.72
C ALA A 49 5.76 -3.85 -11.30
N PHE A 50 6.22 -4.87 -12.04
CA PHE A 50 5.99 -6.27 -11.67
C PHE A 50 6.58 -6.59 -10.29
N GLY A 51 7.85 -6.24 -10.05
CA GLY A 51 8.50 -6.49 -8.76
C GLY A 51 7.84 -5.74 -7.61
N VAL A 52 7.56 -4.44 -7.78
CA VAL A 52 6.90 -3.62 -6.75
C VAL A 52 5.48 -4.10 -6.50
N GLY A 53 4.76 -4.54 -7.53
CA GLY A 53 3.44 -5.14 -7.37
C GLY A 53 3.47 -6.35 -6.43
N PHE A 54 4.43 -7.25 -6.58
CA PHE A 54 4.57 -8.38 -5.66
C PHE A 54 4.93 -7.96 -4.23
N TYR A 55 5.72 -6.88 -4.05
CA TYR A 55 5.91 -6.35 -2.69
C TYR A 55 4.60 -5.85 -2.08
N ASN A 56 3.74 -5.20 -2.87
CA ASN A 56 2.41 -4.81 -2.42
C ASN A 56 1.55 -6.01 -2.03
N LEU A 57 1.59 -7.10 -2.82
CA LEU A 57 0.91 -8.35 -2.47
C LEU A 57 1.39 -8.91 -1.12
N PHE A 58 2.71 -8.98 -0.93
CA PHE A 58 3.28 -9.54 0.29
C PHE A 58 2.95 -8.70 1.53
N LEU A 59 2.91 -7.37 1.40
CA LEU A 59 2.45 -6.48 2.46
C LEU A 59 0.97 -6.71 2.79
N GLY A 60 0.11 -6.82 1.78
CA GLY A 60 -1.30 -7.13 1.96
C GLY A 60 -1.51 -8.48 2.65
N CYS A 61 -0.84 -9.53 2.19
CA CYS A 61 -0.89 -10.85 2.81
C CYS A 61 -0.36 -10.82 4.26
N GLY A 62 0.71 -10.08 4.51
CA GLY A 62 1.27 -9.92 5.85
C GLY A 62 0.29 -9.25 6.81
N LEU A 63 -0.43 -8.20 6.37
CA LEU A 63 -1.48 -7.58 7.18
C LEU A 63 -2.62 -8.55 7.49
N ILE A 64 -3.10 -9.30 6.49
CA ILE A 64 -4.15 -10.30 6.68
C ILE A 64 -3.69 -11.36 7.70
N ALA A 65 -2.47 -11.87 7.55
CA ALA A 65 -1.89 -12.82 8.49
C ALA A 65 -1.78 -12.23 9.91
N GLY A 66 -1.38 -10.96 10.03
CA GLY A 66 -1.31 -10.25 11.30
C GLY A 66 -2.68 -10.12 11.98
N VAL A 67 -3.71 -9.73 11.23
CA VAL A 67 -5.08 -9.64 11.73
C VAL A 67 -5.60 -11.01 12.17
N ILE A 68 -5.37 -12.06 11.37
CA ILE A 68 -5.79 -13.43 11.71
C ILE A 68 -5.08 -13.90 12.99
N ALA A 69 -3.77 -13.69 13.13
CA ALA A 69 -3.03 -14.06 14.32
C ALA A 69 -3.57 -13.34 15.57
N TRP A 70 -3.86 -12.05 15.46
CA TRP A 70 -4.43 -11.25 16.53
C TRP A 70 -5.83 -11.77 16.94
N MET A 71 -6.71 -11.98 15.97
CA MET A 71 -8.06 -12.52 16.22
C MET A 71 -8.03 -13.94 16.83
N SER A 72 -6.98 -14.71 16.53
CA SER A 72 -6.79 -16.07 17.09
C SER A 72 -6.17 -16.08 18.48
N GLY A 73 -6.00 -14.91 19.12
CA GLY A 73 -5.47 -14.78 20.49
C GLY A 73 -3.93 -14.63 20.57
N ASN A 74 -3.22 -14.63 19.45
CA ASN A 74 -1.79 -14.34 19.42
C ASN A 74 -1.55 -12.83 19.21
N GLU A 75 -1.87 -12.05 20.25
CA GLU A 75 -1.79 -10.59 20.21
C GLU A 75 -0.37 -10.06 19.96
N THR A 76 0.65 -10.75 20.47
CA THR A 76 2.04 -10.33 20.28
C THR A 76 2.45 -10.41 18.83
N VAL A 77 2.24 -11.54 18.17
CA VAL A 77 2.61 -11.72 16.75
C VAL A 77 1.70 -10.88 15.88
N GLY A 78 0.39 -10.93 16.11
CA GLY A 78 -0.59 -10.18 15.32
C GLY A 78 -0.38 -8.68 15.41
N GLY A 79 -0.23 -8.15 16.62
CA GLY A 79 0.02 -6.73 16.87
C GLY A 79 1.34 -6.26 16.25
N THR A 80 2.43 -7.04 16.42
CA THR A 80 3.72 -6.70 15.82
C THR A 80 3.64 -6.63 14.31
N LEU A 81 3.02 -7.60 13.64
CA LEU A 81 2.87 -7.60 12.18
C LEU A 81 2.04 -6.42 11.70
N VAL A 82 0.88 -6.18 12.32
CA VAL A 82 -0.01 -5.09 11.93
C VAL A 82 0.69 -3.74 12.11
N ILE A 83 1.30 -3.49 13.27
CA ILE A 83 1.97 -2.22 13.55
C ILE A 83 3.15 -2.00 12.59
N TYR A 84 4.01 -3.00 12.42
CA TYR A 84 5.19 -2.89 11.55
C TYR A 84 4.81 -2.65 10.09
N ILE A 85 3.86 -3.43 9.56
CA ILE A 85 3.46 -3.32 8.14
C ILE A 85 2.70 -2.03 7.90
N CYS A 86 1.80 -1.61 8.80
CA CYS A 86 1.12 -0.33 8.68
C CYS A 86 2.11 0.84 8.71
N LEU A 87 3.09 0.82 9.61
CA LEU A 87 4.14 1.85 9.64
C LEU A 87 4.94 1.86 8.35
N PHE A 88 5.32 0.70 7.82
CA PHE A 88 6.02 0.59 6.53
C PHE A 88 5.20 1.23 5.40
N MET A 89 3.90 0.93 5.31
CA MET A 89 3.01 1.50 4.28
C MET A 89 2.90 3.01 4.39
N VAL A 90 2.79 3.55 5.61
CA VAL A 90 2.76 5.00 5.84
C VAL A 90 4.06 5.66 5.39
N LEU A 91 5.20 5.10 5.79
CA LEU A 91 6.51 5.63 5.41
C LEU A 91 6.73 5.56 3.89
N SER A 92 6.30 4.48 3.25
CA SER A 92 6.35 4.34 1.79
C SER A 92 5.52 5.41 1.07
N GLY A 93 4.34 5.73 1.59
CA GLY A 93 3.52 6.81 1.04
C GLY A 93 4.14 8.19 1.23
N ILE A 94 4.81 8.43 2.37
CA ILE A 94 5.58 9.67 2.58
C ILE A 94 6.72 9.78 1.57
N VAL A 95 7.45 8.68 1.32
CA VAL A 95 8.52 8.64 0.32
C VAL A 95 7.98 8.90 -1.08
N LEU A 96 6.82 8.32 -1.42
CA LEU A 96 6.17 8.58 -2.71
C LEU A 96 5.76 10.05 -2.86
N PHE A 97 5.23 10.66 -1.80
CA PHE A 97 4.92 12.09 -1.78
C PHE A 97 6.18 12.95 -1.98
N ILE A 98 7.28 12.62 -1.31
CA ILE A 98 8.56 13.31 -1.47
C ILE A 98 9.06 13.16 -2.91
N ALA A 99 9.01 11.97 -3.49
CA ALA A 99 9.42 11.71 -4.87
C ALA A 99 8.61 12.55 -5.88
N ASP A 100 7.31 12.70 -5.66
CA ASP A 100 6.46 13.58 -6.47
C ASP A 100 6.91 15.04 -6.36
N ARG A 101 7.18 15.53 -5.14
CA ARG A 101 7.67 16.90 -4.90
C ARG A 101 9.04 17.17 -5.49
N LEU A 102 9.88 16.16 -5.66
CA LEU A 102 11.17 16.23 -6.33
C LEU A 102 11.05 16.17 -7.87
N GLY A 103 9.84 16.05 -8.41
CA GLY A 103 9.57 16.00 -9.85
C GLY A 103 9.79 14.64 -10.49
N PHE A 104 9.87 13.56 -9.71
CA PHE A 104 10.02 12.19 -10.22
C PHE A 104 8.67 11.59 -10.67
N GLY A 105 7.55 12.21 -10.27
CA GLY A 105 6.21 11.81 -10.66
C GLY A 105 5.82 12.27 -12.05
N GLY A 106 4.81 11.62 -12.62
CA GLY A 106 4.18 12.04 -13.87
C GLY A 106 3.34 13.31 -13.70
N SER A 107 2.80 13.81 -14.80
CA SER A 107 1.92 14.98 -14.79
C SER A 107 0.59 14.71 -14.10
N GLY A 108 0.03 15.70 -13.41
CA GLY A 108 -1.36 15.70 -12.93
C GLY A 108 -1.59 15.31 -11.46
N GLY A 109 -0.54 15.21 -10.62
CA GLY A 109 -0.70 14.98 -9.17
C GLY A 109 -1.29 13.61 -8.78
N LYS A 110 -1.30 12.65 -9.69
CA LYS A 110 -1.84 11.30 -9.43
C LYS A 110 -1.00 10.52 -8.43
N SER A 111 0.32 10.76 -8.42
CA SER A 111 1.23 10.21 -7.42
C SER A 111 0.84 10.63 -6.00
N ILE A 112 0.39 11.89 -5.84
CA ILE A 112 -0.09 12.41 -4.54
C ILE A 112 -1.36 11.67 -4.11
N VAL A 113 -2.32 11.51 -5.02
CA VAL A 113 -3.57 10.77 -4.73
C VAL A 113 -3.25 9.32 -4.33
N GLY A 114 -2.32 8.68 -5.06
CA GLY A 114 -1.82 7.35 -4.73
C GLY A 114 -1.16 7.29 -3.34
N ALA A 115 -0.30 8.27 -3.03
CA ALA A 115 0.38 8.36 -1.73
C ALA A 115 -0.63 8.46 -0.57
N PHE A 116 -1.63 9.31 -0.68
CA PHE A 116 -2.68 9.42 0.34
C PHE A 116 -3.56 8.16 0.41
N GLY A 117 -3.97 7.62 -0.74
CA GLY A 117 -4.82 6.43 -0.82
C GLY A 117 -4.21 5.22 -0.11
N GLN A 118 -2.91 4.99 -0.28
CA GLN A 118 -2.22 3.87 0.35
C GLN A 118 -1.74 4.16 1.79
N SER A 119 -1.68 5.43 2.23
CA SER A 119 -1.16 5.79 3.57
C SER A 119 -2.25 6.01 4.60
N VAL A 120 -3.42 6.53 4.23
CA VAL A 120 -4.46 6.90 5.19
C VAL A 120 -5.03 5.69 5.94
N PRO A 121 -5.45 4.59 5.29
CA PRO A 121 -5.95 3.44 6.03
C PRO A 121 -4.92 2.83 6.98
N PRO A 122 -3.66 2.55 6.57
CA PRO A 122 -2.68 2.00 7.51
C PRO A 122 -2.31 2.99 8.62
N LEU A 123 -2.36 4.30 8.39
CA LEU A 123 -2.13 5.29 9.44
C LEU A 123 -3.22 5.21 10.53
N VAL A 124 -4.48 5.09 10.13
CA VAL A 124 -5.59 4.93 11.09
C VAL A 124 -5.42 3.63 11.89
N ALA A 125 -5.10 2.51 11.20
CA ALA A 125 -4.84 1.24 11.87
C ALA A 125 -3.66 1.33 12.85
N PHE A 126 -2.56 1.96 12.42
CA PHE A 126 -1.35 2.15 13.24
C PHE A 126 -1.64 2.97 14.50
N VAL A 127 -2.27 4.13 14.35
CA VAL A 127 -2.59 5.00 15.49
C VAL A 127 -3.57 4.30 16.45
N ALA A 128 -4.61 3.64 15.91
CA ALA A 128 -5.56 2.90 16.73
C ALA A 128 -4.94 1.69 17.46
N ALA A 129 -3.85 1.12 16.94
CA ALA A 129 -3.14 0.01 17.58
C ALA A 129 -2.23 0.46 18.74
N LEU A 130 -1.88 1.75 18.79
CA LEU A 130 -1.06 2.32 19.87
C LEU A 130 -1.90 2.88 21.04
N LEU A 131 -3.22 3.04 20.85
CA LEU A 131 -4.18 3.55 21.86
C LEU A 131 -4.90 2.40 22.57
#